data_987730ced12ccfd36fd63c4134fd770d
#
_entry.id   987730ced12ccfd36fd63c4134fd770d
#
_cell.length_a   1.000
_cell.length_b   1.000
_cell.length_c   1.000
_cell.angle_alpha   90.00
_cell.angle_beta   90.00
_cell.angle_gamma   90.00
#
_symmetry.space_group_name_H-M   'P 1'
#
loop_
_entity.id
_entity.type
_entity.pdbx_description
1 polymer ?
#
loop_
_entity_poly.entity_id
_entity_poly.type
_entity_poly.pdbx_seq_one_letter_code
_entity_poly.pdbx_strand_id
1 'polypeptide(L)'
;PVFDASYKLFPAFAAEVGIDPAAVPRVNMDPPLREAMLVRGDVDFVSGHYFSSMLDIQSKGVKREDIVYMLYKDYGMDFYGNAVIAGGRFIEENPAAVAGFVKAVARGWKWVVANPEKSVDIVAGVDPLIDKALEVERLKLALEVNVLTPFVKENGIGGVDPARLESSIRQLATALKLTATPPVADIWTDQFLPPKADRML
;
A
#
# COMPACT_ATOMS: atom_id res chain seq x y z
N PRO A 1 11.43 -10.28 -1.12
CA PRO A 1 11.88 -10.63 0.23
C PRO A 1 10.77 -11.30 1.04
N VAL A 2 11.10 -12.25 1.93
CA VAL A 2 10.12 -13.01 2.74
C VAL A 2 9.32 -12.14 3.73
N PHE A 3 9.81 -10.96 4.06
CA PHE A 3 9.12 -10.00 4.92
C PHE A 3 8.14 -9.09 4.16
N ASP A 4 8.22 -9.03 2.84
CA ASP A 4 7.37 -8.20 1.99
C ASP A 4 5.91 -8.66 2.03
N ALA A 5 4.98 -7.70 2.11
CA ALA A 5 3.55 -8.00 2.12
C ALA A 5 3.12 -8.75 0.86
N SER A 6 3.62 -8.40 -0.30
CA SER A 6 3.30 -9.06 -1.56
C SER A 6 3.74 -10.53 -1.58
N TYR A 7 4.90 -10.85 -0.97
CA TYR A 7 5.34 -12.23 -0.80
C TYR A 7 4.39 -13.04 0.11
N LYS A 8 3.96 -12.43 1.21
CA LYS A 8 3.05 -13.08 2.17
C LYS A 8 1.64 -13.26 1.61
N LEU A 9 1.20 -12.35 0.75
CA LEU A 9 -0.11 -12.40 0.10
C LEU A 9 -0.17 -13.31 -1.13
N PHE A 10 0.98 -13.68 -1.70
CA PHE A 10 1.02 -14.51 -2.90
C PHE A 10 0.25 -15.84 -2.77
N PRO A 11 0.31 -16.60 -1.66
CA PRO A 11 -0.48 -17.83 -1.54
C PRO A 11 -1.99 -17.60 -1.61
N ALA A 12 -2.49 -16.47 -1.09
CA ALA A 12 -3.89 -16.09 -1.20
C ALA A 12 -4.25 -15.77 -2.65
N PHE A 13 -3.42 -14.97 -3.31
CA PHE A 13 -3.61 -14.64 -4.73
C PHE A 13 -3.60 -15.89 -5.61
N ALA A 14 -2.64 -16.78 -5.40
CA ALA A 14 -2.53 -18.04 -6.14
C ALA A 14 -3.79 -18.90 -6.01
N ALA A 15 -4.38 -18.95 -4.80
CA ALA A 15 -5.63 -19.67 -4.56
C ALA A 15 -6.81 -19.04 -5.33
N GLU A 16 -6.92 -17.71 -5.35
CA GLU A 16 -7.99 -17.00 -6.08
C GLU A 16 -7.92 -17.24 -7.59
N VAL A 17 -6.71 -17.36 -8.15
CA VAL A 17 -6.52 -17.62 -9.60
C VAL A 17 -6.33 -19.10 -9.94
N GLY A 18 -6.52 -20.02 -8.99
CA GLY A 18 -6.44 -21.46 -9.20
C GLY A 18 -5.02 -22.00 -9.43
N ILE A 19 -4.01 -21.32 -8.93
CA ILE A 19 -2.60 -21.73 -9.01
C ILE A 19 -2.17 -22.39 -7.68
N ASP A 20 -1.52 -23.54 -7.75
CA ASP A 20 -0.84 -24.11 -6.56
C ASP A 20 0.39 -23.26 -6.22
N PRO A 21 0.42 -22.55 -5.09
CA PRO A 21 1.57 -21.73 -4.72
C PRO A 21 2.85 -22.54 -4.47
N ALA A 22 2.75 -23.85 -4.21
CA ALA A 22 3.91 -24.73 -4.04
C ALA A 22 4.55 -25.10 -5.38
N ALA A 23 3.79 -25.06 -6.46
CA ALA A 23 4.28 -25.32 -7.81
C ALA A 23 5.03 -24.11 -8.42
N VAL A 24 5.01 -22.94 -7.77
CA VAL A 24 5.67 -21.72 -8.26
C VAL A 24 7.02 -21.55 -7.55
N PRO A 25 8.16 -21.75 -8.24
CA PRO A 25 9.47 -21.47 -7.69
C PRO A 25 9.60 -20.00 -7.28
N ARG A 26 10.10 -19.73 -6.08
CA ARG A 26 10.28 -18.36 -5.58
C ARG A 26 11.73 -18.05 -5.32
N VAL A 27 12.22 -16.98 -5.92
CA VAL A 27 13.56 -16.45 -5.71
C VAL A 27 13.49 -15.35 -4.67
N ASN A 28 14.19 -15.51 -3.54
CA ASN A 28 14.32 -14.47 -2.54
C ASN A 28 15.46 -13.54 -2.90
N MET A 29 15.20 -12.23 -2.94
CA MET A 29 16.18 -11.22 -3.32
C MET A 29 15.97 -9.94 -2.53
N ASP A 30 16.95 -9.06 -2.52
CA ASP A 30 16.79 -7.71 -1.96
C ASP A 30 15.88 -6.86 -2.85
N PRO A 31 15.04 -5.99 -2.25
CA PRO A 31 14.06 -5.19 -2.99
C PRO A 31 14.63 -4.42 -4.20
N PRO A 32 15.81 -3.78 -4.12
CA PRO A 32 16.37 -3.03 -5.25
C PRO A 32 16.75 -3.89 -6.48
N LEU A 33 16.86 -5.20 -6.32
CA LEU A 33 17.24 -6.12 -7.41
C LEU A 33 16.03 -6.64 -8.20
N ARG A 34 14.83 -6.54 -7.64
CA ARG A 34 13.61 -7.20 -8.11
C ARG A 34 13.28 -6.87 -9.56
N GLU A 35 13.12 -5.59 -9.86
CA GLU A 35 12.77 -5.14 -11.20
C GLU A 35 13.90 -5.32 -12.21
N ALA A 36 15.15 -5.23 -11.75
CA ALA A 36 16.31 -5.51 -12.61
C ALA A 36 16.39 -6.98 -13.02
N MET A 37 16.07 -7.91 -12.13
CA MET A 37 16.04 -9.35 -12.43
C MET A 37 14.91 -9.69 -13.41
N LEU A 38 13.74 -9.06 -13.28
CA LEU A 38 12.65 -9.21 -14.24
C LEU A 38 13.07 -8.73 -15.64
N VAL A 39 13.65 -7.53 -15.73
CA VAL A 39 14.05 -6.94 -17.02
C VAL A 39 15.17 -7.77 -17.70
N ARG A 40 16.04 -8.42 -16.93
CA ARG A 40 17.07 -9.33 -17.47
C ARG A 40 16.52 -10.72 -17.85
N GLY A 41 15.31 -11.07 -17.43
CA GLY A 41 14.75 -12.42 -17.64
C GLY A 41 15.25 -13.46 -16.63
N ASP A 42 15.83 -13.04 -15.50
CA ASP A 42 16.25 -13.95 -14.43
C ASP A 42 15.04 -14.51 -13.65
N VAL A 43 13.92 -13.83 -13.74
CA VAL A 43 12.60 -14.24 -13.21
C VAL A 43 11.50 -13.86 -14.20
N ASP A 44 10.41 -14.63 -14.22
CA ASP A 44 9.29 -14.42 -15.15
C ASP A 44 8.30 -13.37 -14.66
N PHE A 45 8.18 -13.18 -13.35
CA PHE A 45 7.34 -12.14 -12.74
C PHE A 45 7.89 -11.70 -11.38
N VAL A 46 7.44 -10.53 -10.95
CA VAL A 46 7.74 -9.97 -9.63
C VAL A 46 6.46 -9.51 -8.95
N SER A 47 6.45 -9.49 -7.63
CA SER A 47 5.36 -8.91 -6.84
C SER A 47 5.84 -7.66 -6.10
N GLY A 48 4.98 -6.63 -6.03
CA GLY A 48 5.35 -5.36 -5.39
C GLY A 48 4.23 -4.34 -5.47
N HIS A 49 4.55 -3.10 -5.11
CA HIS A 49 3.63 -1.98 -5.28
C HIS A 49 3.61 -1.51 -6.73
N TYR A 50 2.43 -1.46 -7.33
CA TYR A 50 2.22 -1.06 -8.72
C TYR A 50 2.95 0.24 -9.08
N PHE A 51 2.75 1.31 -8.31
CA PHE A 51 3.34 2.63 -8.57
C PHE A 51 4.88 2.66 -8.46
N SER A 52 5.49 1.71 -7.73
CA SER A 52 6.95 1.60 -7.65
C SER A 52 7.49 0.74 -8.77
N SER A 53 7.04 -0.52 -8.84
CA SER A 53 7.59 -1.49 -9.80
C SER A 53 7.41 -1.05 -11.25
N MET A 54 6.25 -0.45 -11.59
CA MET A 54 6.01 0.02 -12.95
C MET A 54 7.03 1.09 -13.38
N LEU A 55 7.25 2.10 -12.54
CA LEU A 55 8.20 3.16 -12.86
C LEU A 55 9.65 2.68 -12.84
N ASP A 56 10.00 1.78 -11.91
CA ASP A 56 11.34 1.19 -11.85
C ASP A 56 11.65 0.30 -13.07
N ILE A 57 10.66 -0.40 -13.62
CA ILE A 57 10.80 -1.17 -14.87
C ILE A 57 10.96 -0.21 -16.06
N GLN A 58 10.13 0.85 -16.12
CA GLN A 58 10.24 1.86 -17.19
C GLN A 58 11.59 2.59 -17.18
N SER A 59 12.12 2.92 -15.99
CA SER A 59 13.45 3.54 -15.87
C SER A 59 14.59 2.66 -16.41
N LYS A 60 14.34 1.36 -16.59
CA LYS A 60 15.27 0.41 -17.21
C LYS A 60 15.04 0.22 -18.71
N GLY A 61 14.23 1.09 -19.33
CA GLY A 61 14.01 1.13 -20.78
C GLY A 61 12.86 0.27 -21.29
N VAL A 62 12.08 -0.38 -20.41
CA VAL A 62 10.88 -1.13 -20.83
C VAL A 62 9.72 -0.15 -21.01
N LYS A 63 9.02 -0.23 -22.13
CA LYS A 63 7.87 0.63 -22.39
C LYS A 63 6.67 0.18 -21.55
N ARG A 64 5.80 1.14 -21.20
CA ARG A 64 4.61 0.87 -20.39
C ARG A 64 3.67 -0.18 -21.02
N GLU A 65 3.50 -0.12 -22.32
CA GLU A 65 2.67 -1.05 -23.09
C GLU A 65 3.19 -2.49 -23.09
N ASP A 66 4.49 -2.70 -22.80
CA ASP A 66 5.12 -4.02 -22.73
C ASP A 66 5.06 -4.61 -21.30
N ILE A 67 4.54 -3.85 -20.32
CA ILE A 67 4.42 -4.29 -18.94
C ILE A 67 3.04 -4.85 -18.68
N VAL A 68 2.93 -6.14 -18.43
CA VAL A 68 1.70 -6.77 -17.96
C VAL A 68 1.68 -6.75 -16.45
N TYR A 69 0.61 -6.24 -15.86
CA TYR A 69 0.42 -6.23 -14.41
C TYR A 69 -0.95 -6.78 -14.03
N MET A 70 -0.98 -7.49 -12.92
CA MET A 70 -2.16 -8.12 -12.34
C MET A 70 -2.37 -7.52 -10.96
N LEU A 71 -3.34 -6.61 -10.83
CA LEU A 71 -3.64 -5.99 -9.54
C LEU A 71 -4.46 -6.97 -8.69
N TYR A 72 -4.06 -7.20 -7.46
CA TYR A 72 -4.74 -8.12 -6.54
C TYR A 72 -6.24 -7.82 -6.40
N LYS A 73 -6.63 -6.54 -6.41
CA LYS A 73 -8.03 -6.12 -6.37
C LYS A 73 -8.88 -6.64 -7.54
N ASP A 74 -8.28 -6.79 -8.72
CA ASP A 74 -8.97 -7.27 -9.93
C ASP A 74 -9.25 -8.78 -9.87
N TYR A 75 -8.64 -9.45 -8.89
CA TYR A 75 -8.80 -10.88 -8.59
C TYR A 75 -9.44 -11.13 -7.21
N GLY A 76 -10.27 -10.20 -6.74
CA GLY A 76 -11.02 -10.38 -5.50
C GLY A 76 -10.28 -10.07 -4.20
N MET A 77 -9.03 -9.59 -4.27
CA MET A 77 -8.21 -9.28 -3.10
C MET A 77 -8.07 -7.76 -2.92
N ASP A 78 -9.17 -7.09 -2.56
CA ASP A 78 -9.21 -5.64 -2.39
C ASP A 78 -8.79 -5.22 -0.97
N PHE A 79 -7.51 -5.37 -0.66
CA PHE A 79 -6.94 -5.03 0.64
C PHE A 79 -6.68 -3.54 0.81
N TYR A 80 -6.69 -3.10 2.07
CA TYR A 80 -6.12 -1.80 2.43
C TYR A 80 -4.59 -1.86 2.41
N GLY A 81 -3.96 -0.72 2.08
CA GLY A 81 -2.50 -0.58 2.08
C GLY A 81 -1.94 -0.24 3.46
N ASN A 82 -1.00 0.71 3.50
CA ASN A 82 -0.36 1.15 4.72
C ASN A 82 -1.34 1.82 5.69
N ALA A 83 -1.16 1.56 6.98
CA ALA A 83 -1.99 2.10 8.05
C ALA A 83 -1.13 2.77 9.13
N VAL A 84 -1.73 3.72 9.85
CA VAL A 84 -1.16 4.22 11.11
C VAL A 84 -1.50 3.20 12.20
N ILE A 85 -0.47 2.73 12.89
CA ILE A 85 -0.59 1.73 13.94
C ILE A 85 -0.05 2.34 15.24
N ALA A 86 -0.77 2.14 16.35
CA ALA A 86 -0.32 2.48 17.68
C ALA A 86 -0.53 1.30 18.63
N GLY A 87 0.38 1.11 19.58
CA GLY A 87 0.22 0.07 20.60
C GLY A 87 -0.94 0.39 21.56
N GLY A 88 -1.70 -0.63 21.97
CA GLY A 88 -2.88 -0.46 22.83
C GLY A 88 -2.58 0.34 24.11
N ARG A 89 -1.51 -0.02 24.83
CA ARG A 89 -1.06 0.73 26.00
C ARG A 89 -0.79 2.21 25.71
N PHE A 90 -0.15 2.52 24.57
CA PHE A 90 0.13 3.91 24.20
C PHE A 90 -1.17 4.69 23.93
N ILE A 91 -2.14 4.03 23.30
CA ILE A 91 -3.48 4.61 23.04
C ILE A 91 -4.17 4.95 24.38
N GLU A 92 -4.14 4.05 25.34
CA GLU A 92 -4.76 4.23 26.65
C GLU A 92 -4.08 5.35 27.46
N GLU A 93 -2.74 5.39 27.48
CA GLU A 93 -1.97 6.36 28.26
C GLU A 93 -1.90 7.75 27.59
N ASN A 94 -2.00 7.82 26.23
CA ASN A 94 -1.75 9.03 25.46
C ASN A 94 -2.78 9.30 24.34
N PRO A 95 -4.09 9.23 24.60
CA PRO A 95 -5.12 9.36 23.55
C PRO A 95 -5.04 10.70 22.80
N ALA A 96 -4.71 11.78 23.47
CA ALA A 96 -4.55 13.10 22.86
C ALA A 96 -3.38 13.15 21.86
N ALA A 97 -2.28 12.47 22.16
CA ALA A 97 -1.14 12.38 21.25
C ALA A 97 -1.49 11.57 19.99
N VAL A 98 -2.22 10.47 20.14
CA VAL A 98 -2.73 9.67 19.01
C VAL A 98 -3.64 10.50 18.12
N ALA A 99 -4.62 11.19 18.69
CA ALA A 99 -5.53 12.08 17.95
C ALA A 99 -4.78 13.20 17.23
N GLY A 100 -3.80 13.82 17.92
CA GLY A 100 -2.94 14.86 17.35
C GLY A 100 -2.13 14.37 16.15
N PHE A 101 -1.55 13.17 16.26
CA PHE A 101 -0.78 12.55 15.18
C PHE A 101 -1.67 12.22 13.98
N VAL A 102 -2.81 11.57 14.19
CA VAL A 102 -3.75 11.24 13.10
C VAL A 102 -4.25 12.50 12.38
N LYS A 103 -4.55 13.57 13.14
CA LYS A 103 -4.91 14.87 12.58
C LYS A 103 -3.77 15.48 11.75
N ALA A 104 -2.53 15.37 12.23
CA ALA A 104 -1.35 15.87 11.50
C ALA A 104 -1.13 15.10 10.20
N VAL A 105 -1.30 13.77 10.20
CA VAL A 105 -1.23 12.92 9.00
C VAL A 105 -2.30 13.33 7.98
N ALA A 106 -3.56 13.53 8.41
CA ALA A 106 -4.63 13.98 7.51
C ALA A 106 -4.32 15.35 6.87
N ARG A 107 -3.80 16.30 7.67
CA ARG A 107 -3.35 17.61 7.15
C ARG A 107 -2.18 17.47 6.18
N GLY A 108 -1.23 16.58 6.49
CA GLY A 108 -0.10 16.27 5.61
C GLY A 108 -0.57 15.78 4.24
N TRP A 109 -1.49 14.84 4.20
CA TRP A 109 -2.05 14.34 2.95
C TRP A 109 -2.79 15.41 2.15
N LYS A 110 -3.60 16.27 2.80
CA LYS A 110 -4.22 17.43 2.11
C LYS A 110 -3.19 18.32 1.44
N TRP A 111 -2.10 18.59 2.14
CA TRP A 111 -1.02 19.43 1.60
C TRP A 111 -0.29 18.74 0.45
N VAL A 112 0.02 17.44 0.56
CA VAL A 112 0.68 16.62 -0.48
C VAL A 112 -0.15 16.58 -1.75
N VAL A 113 -1.46 16.34 -1.63
CA VAL A 113 -2.37 16.33 -2.80
C VAL A 113 -2.39 17.67 -3.52
N ALA A 114 -2.37 18.77 -2.78
CA ALA A 114 -2.37 20.12 -3.33
C ALA A 114 -0.98 20.56 -3.86
N ASN A 115 0.11 19.94 -3.42
CA ASN A 115 1.49 20.36 -3.70
C ASN A 115 2.44 19.18 -3.97
N PRO A 116 2.18 18.31 -4.95
CA PRO A 116 2.96 17.09 -5.14
C PRO A 116 4.45 17.37 -5.43
N GLU A 117 4.77 18.35 -6.27
CA GLU A 117 6.17 18.70 -6.59
C GLU A 117 6.92 19.22 -5.35
N LYS A 118 6.31 20.13 -4.59
CA LYS A 118 6.91 20.66 -3.36
C LYS A 118 7.08 19.56 -2.28
N SER A 119 6.22 18.55 -2.31
CA SER A 119 6.34 17.39 -1.40
C SER A 119 7.61 16.61 -1.69
N VAL A 120 7.92 16.39 -2.95
CA VAL A 120 9.16 15.74 -3.37
C VAL A 120 10.38 16.60 -3.07
N ASP A 121 10.29 17.94 -3.19
CA ASP A 121 11.39 18.83 -2.80
C ASP A 121 11.75 18.72 -1.31
N ILE A 122 10.75 18.52 -0.43
CA ILE A 122 10.98 18.29 0.99
C ILE A 122 11.71 16.95 1.22
N VAL A 123 11.26 15.88 0.54
CA VAL A 123 11.91 14.56 0.62
C VAL A 123 13.35 14.63 0.10
N ALA A 124 13.58 15.33 -1.01
CA ALA A 124 14.92 15.54 -1.57
C ALA A 124 15.86 16.31 -0.63
N GLY A 125 15.30 17.12 0.27
CA GLY A 125 16.09 17.78 1.33
C GLY A 125 16.61 16.82 2.38
N VAL A 126 15.97 15.66 2.53
CA VAL A 126 16.37 14.58 3.46
C VAL A 126 17.22 13.52 2.74
N ASP A 127 16.86 13.17 1.53
CA ASP A 127 17.59 12.24 0.66
C ASP A 127 17.94 12.91 -0.68
N PRO A 128 19.15 13.48 -0.80
CA PRO A 128 19.57 14.20 -2.01
C PRO A 128 19.87 13.28 -3.21
N LEU A 129 19.85 11.96 -3.04
CA LEU A 129 20.14 10.99 -4.10
C LEU A 129 18.92 10.62 -4.93
N ILE A 130 17.73 11.07 -4.57
CA ILE A 130 16.52 10.74 -5.32
C ILE A 130 16.47 11.47 -6.68
N ASP A 131 15.93 10.79 -7.68
CA ASP A 131 15.51 11.42 -8.92
C ASP A 131 14.16 12.12 -8.70
N LYS A 132 14.19 13.44 -8.55
CA LYS A 132 12.99 14.24 -8.26
C LYS A 132 11.90 14.09 -9.32
N ALA A 133 12.26 14.01 -10.60
CA ALA A 133 11.28 13.88 -11.67
C ALA A 133 10.55 12.54 -11.56
N LEU A 134 11.28 11.46 -11.38
CA LEU A 134 10.75 10.13 -11.17
C LEU A 134 9.87 10.05 -9.90
N GLU A 135 10.30 10.67 -8.81
CA GLU A 135 9.55 10.65 -7.54
C GLU A 135 8.26 11.48 -7.60
N VAL A 136 8.23 12.56 -8.38
CA VAL A 136 6.99 13.30 -8.65
C VAL A 136 5.99 12.43 -9.43
N GLU A 137 6.45 11.72 -10.46
CA GLU A 137 5.60 10.78 -11.20
C GLU A 137 5.11 9.64 -10.30
N ARG A 138 6.00 9.08 -9.49
CA ARG A 138 5.67 8.03 -8.50
C ARG A 138 4.60 8.51 -7.52
N LEU A 139 4.77 9.71 -6.96
CA LEU A 139 3.80 10.28 -6.04
C LEU A 139 2.44 10.49 -6.72
N LYS A 140 2.41 11.08 -7.92
CA LYS A 140 1.17 11.31 -8.68
C LYS A 140 0.44 10.00 -8.95
N LEU A 141 1.17 8.97 -9.37
CA LEU A 141 0.59 7.65 -9.61
C LEU A 141 0.08 7.01 -8.30
N ALA A 142 0.82 7.12 -7.21
CA ALA A 142 0.38 6.61 -5.90
C ALA A 142 -0.87 7.34 -5.40
N LEU A 143 -0.94 8.66 -5.59
CA LEU A 143 -2.13 9.46 -5.28
C LEU A 143 -3.34 8.99 -6.08
N GLU A 144 -3.18 8.78 -7.39
CA GLU A 144 -4.26 8.35 -8.28
C GLU A 144 -4.80 6.96 -7.91
N VAL A 145 -3.90 5.98 -7.76
CA VAL A 145 -4.32 4.57 -7.63
C VAL A 145 -4.63 4.14 -6.20
N ASN A 146 -4.04 4.78 -5.19
CA ASN A 146 -4.13 4.30 -3.80
C ASN A 146 -4.79 5.31 -2.85
N VAL A 147 -4.67 6.61 -3.10
CA VAL A 147 -5.11 7.64 -2.13
C VAL A 147 -6.41 8.29 -2.56
N LEU A 148 -6.51 8.81 -3.79
CA LEU A 148 -7.68 9.54 -4.30
C LEU A 148 -8.76 8.60 -4.85
N THR A 149 -9.05 7.54 -4.10
CA THR A 149 -10.08 6.55 -4.46
C THR A 149 -11.49 7.17 -4.36
N PRO A 150 -12.51 6.58 -5.03
CA PRO A 150 -13.90 7.02 -4.88
C PRO A 150 -14.33 7.08 -3.41
N PHE A 151 -13.97 6.07 -2.59
CA PHE A 151 -14.29 6.05 -1.17
C PHE A 151 -13.67 7.23 -0.42
N VAL A 152 -12.40 7.56 -0.67
CA VAL A 152 -11.72 8.69 -0.01
C VAL A 152 -12.28 10.04 -0.46
N LYS A 153 -12.61 10.18 -1.74
CA LYS A 153 -13.26 11.39 -2.26
C LYS A 153 -14.63 11.64 -1.62
N GLU A 154 -15.36 10.58 -1.30
CA GLU A 154 -16.65 10.67 -0.63
C GLU A 154 -16.53 10.82 0.89
N ASN A 155 -15.64 10.04 1.53
CA ASN A 155 -15.62 9.86 2.99
C ASN A 155 -14.42 10.52 3.69
N GLY A 156 -13.46 11.05 2.95
CA GLY A 156 -12.20 11.58 3.47
C GLY A 156 -11.18 10.47 3.80
N ILE A 157 -9.91 10.87 3.93
CA ILE A 157 -8.81 9.93 4.22
C ILE A 157 -8.93 9.34 5.63
N GLY A 158 -8.43 8.12 5.81
CA GLY A 158 -8.32 7.42 7.09
C GLY A 158 -9.54 6.58 7.48
N GLY A 159 -10.68 6.74 6.81
CA GLY A 159 -11.84 5.87 7.00
C GLY A 159 -11.68 4.52 6.31
N VAL A 160 -12.46 3.55 6.75
CA VAL A 160 -12.57 2.24 6.10
C VAL A 160 -14.03 1.91 5.76
N ASP A 161 -14.23 1.13 4.72
CA ASP A 161 -15.48 0.43 4.46
C ASP A 161 -15.50 -0.83 5.34
N PRO A 162 -16.45 -0.98 6.28
CA PRO A 162 -16.48 -2.10 7.19
C PRO A 162 -16.59 -3.46 6.48
N ALA A 163 -17.38 -3.56 5.40
CA ALA A 163 -17.56 -4.80 4.68
C ALA A 163 -16.30 -5.22 3.93
N ARG A 164 -15.61 -4.24 3.31
CA ARG A 164 -14.30 -4.46 2.67
C ARG A 164 -13.25 -4.91 3.69
N LEU A 165 -13.18 -4.24 4.85
CA LEU A 165 -12.21 -4.62 5.89
C LEU A 165 -12.50 -6.00 6.45
N GLU A 166 -13.76 -6.33 6.73
CA GLU A 166 -14.16 -7.66 7.21
C GLU A 166 -13.82 -8.76 6.18
N SER A 167 -14.07 -8.52 4.89
CA SER A 167 -13.67 -9.44 3.82
C SER A 167 -12.16 -9.64 3.77
N SER A 168 -11.39 -8.54 3.86
CA SER A 168 -9.93 -8.58 3.90
C SER A 168 -9.40 -9.40 5.08
N ILE A 169 -9.98 -9.21 6.28
CA ILE A 169 -9.61 -9.97 7.49
C ILE A 169 -9.86 -11.47 7.28
N ARG A 170 -11.02 -11.86 6.74
CA ARG A 170 -11.33 -13.27 6.47
C ARG A 170 -10.36 -13.90 5.47
N GLN A 171 -10.09 -13.22 4.35
CA GLN A 171 -9.16 -13.70 3.32
C GLN A 171 -7.76 -13.87 3.90
N LEU A 172 -7.27 -12.88 4.66
CA LEU A 172 -5.95 -12.95 5.30
C LEU A 172 -5.88 -14.04 6.37
N ALA A 173 -6.91 -14.20 7.20
CA ALA A 173 -6.96 -15.26 8.22
C ALA A 173 -6.85 -16.64 7.56
N THR A 174 -7.55 -16.85 6.45
CA THR A 174 -7.49 -18.10 5.69
C THR A 174 -6.11 -18.31 5.06
N ALA A 175 -5.60 -17.32 4.35
CA ALA A 175 -4.33 -17.41 3.62
C ALA A 175 -3.12 -17.61 4.54
N LEU A 176 -3.13 -16.95 5.68
CA LEU A 176 -2.06 -17.03 6.68
C LEU A 176 -2.29 -18.16 7.70
N LYS A 177 -3.39 -18.92 7.57
CA LYS A 177 -3.76 -20.02 8.47
C LYS A 177 -3.80 -19.58 9.95
N LEU A 178 -4.41 -18.41 10.20
CA LEU A 178 -4.55 -17.91 11.56
C LEU A 178 -5.47 -18.82 12.37
N THR A 179 -5.19 -18.92 13.65
CA THR A 179 -6.00 -19.73 14.58
C THR A 179 -7.36 -19.12 14.91
N ALA A 180 -7.51 -17.81 14.64
CA ALA A 180 -8.77 -17.07 14.83
C ALA A 180 -8.89 -15.97 13.78
N THR A 181 -10.14 -15.59 13.47
CA THR A 181 -10.46 -14.44 12.62
C THR A 181 -10.87 -13.30 13.55
N PRO A 182 -10.01 -12.27 13.75
CA PRO A 182 -10.34 -11.15 14.63
C PRO A 182 -11.50 -10.34 14.07
N PRO A 183 -12.40 -9.80 14.91
CA PRO A 183 -13.43 -8.88 14.47
C PRO A 183 -12.81 -7.52 14.05
N VAL A 184 -13.54 -6.76 13.22
CA VAL A 184 -13.10 -5.43 12.75
C VAL A 184 -12.72 -4.50 13.90
N ALA A 185 -13.49 -4.53 15.00
CA ALA A 185 -13.27 -3.65 16.16
C ALA A 185 -11.95 -3.90 16.89
N ASP A 186 -11.35 -5.07 16.74
CA ASP A 186 -10.04 -5.39 17.34
C ASP A 186 -8.87 -4.91 16.44
N ILE A 187 -9.15 -4.62 15.17
CA ILE A 187 -8.14 -4.25 14.16
C ILE A 187 -8.16 -2.75 13.88
N TRP A 188 -9.33 -2.10 13.91
CA TRP A 188 -9.46 -0.73 13.49
C TRP A 188 -10.45 0.05 14.36
N THR A 189 -10.13 1.34 14.57
CA THR A 189 -11.00 2.29 15.27
C THR A 189 -10.97 3.65 14.58
N ASP A 190 -12.10 4.33 14.54
CA ASP A 190 -12.27 5.69 14.02
C ASP A 190 -12.24 6.78 15.11
N GLN A 191 -12.14 6.36 16.39
CA GLN A 191 -12.25 7.27 17.54
C GLN A 191 -11.26 8.44 17.53
N PHE A 192 -10.14 8.32 16.80
CA PHE A 192 -9.10 9.35 16.68
C PHE A 192 -9.13 10.09 15.34
N LEU A 193 -10.06 9.73 14.46
CA LEU A 193 -10.18 10.43 13.19
C LEU A 193 -10.71 11.86 13.42
N PRO A 194 -10.10 12.87 12.78
CA PRO A 194 -10.69 14.21 12.79
C PRO A 194 -12.05 14.22 12.07
N PRO A 195 -12.86 15.27 12.30
CA PRO A 195 -14.12 15.44 11.57
C PRO A 195 -13.95 15.25 10.06
N LYS A 196 -14.95 14.71 9.38
CA LYS A 196 -14.90 14.41 7.94
C LYS A 196 -14.42 15.61 7.12
N ALA A 197 -14.90 16.82 7.41
CA ALA A 197 -14.52 18.04 6.71
C ALA A 197 -13.01 18.34 6.79
N ASP A 198 -12.35 17.96 7.90
CA ASP A 198 -10.92 18.20 8.11
C ASP A 198 -10.02 17.20 7.37
N ARG A 199 -10.58 16.05 6.93
CA ARG A 199 -9.86 14.98 6.24
C ARG A 199 -10.30 14.71 4.79
N MET A 200 -11.16 15.58 4.24
CA MET A 200 -11.42 15.62 2.78
C MET A 200 -10.16 16.10 2.06
N LEU A 201 -9.79 15.38 0.98
CA LEU A 201 -8.59 15.65 0.16
C LEU A 201 -8.94 16.50 -1.06
#